data_18a499d1f9dd1ed2c7699a9a9f47ea34
#
_entry.id   18a499d1f9dd1ed2c7699a9a9f47ea34
#
_cell.length_a   1.000
_cell.length_b   1.000
_cell.length_c   1.000
_cell.angle_alpha   90.00
_cell.angle_beta   90.00
_cell.angle_gamma   90.00
#
_symmetry.space_group_name_H-M   'P 1'
#
loop_
_entity.id
_entity.type
_entity.pdbx_description
1 polymer ?
#
loop_
_entity_poly.entity_id
_entity_poly.type
_entity_poly.pdbx_seq_one_letter_code
_entity_poly.pdbx_strand_id
1 'polypeptide(L)'
;MKIIDIHGHLGNINFVPFWAADADRLASYCRESGVNKLCLSASRSIMYDIREGNAELDAALKAHDEFYGYVVVSPTFPESLKDLSYLKTNKKFRGVKIHPDYHGYDLSVPSNFRFVDALLKKTPMALFHTSCMPGTGFSPFATIAELARRNPKTKIVAAHGAGLFQNGNYPFFPNLNSLERVADKGLPKNLWVDTAHYLLYAYPTILQKMVNLAGADHVVFGTDAPLQGPMQMRFMAELVESLDVPERDKEKIFYRNAEKILGVKA
;
A
#
# COMPACT_ATOMS: atom_id res chain seq x y z
N MET A 1 4.83 -16.83 13.08
CA MET A 1 5.76 -16.06 12.24
C MET A 1 5.57 -14.58 12.51
N LYS A 2 6.59 -13.72 12.29
CA LYS A 2 6.47 -12.26 12.37
C LYS A 2 5.77 -11.73 11.13
N ILE A 3 4.84 -10.79 11.29
CA ILE A 3 4.07 -10.19 10.20
C ILE A 3 4.08 -8.66 10.33
N ILE A 4 4.48 -7.97 9.25
CA ILE A 4 4.35 -6.53 9.11
C ILE A 4 3.41 -6.27 7.94
N ASP A 5 2.22 -5.77 8.24
CA ASP A 5 1.24 -5.36 7.25
C ASP A 5 1.56 -3.93 6.79
N ILE A 6 1.93 -3.79 5.52
CA ILE A 6 2.35 -2.49 4.97
C ILE A 6 1.17 -1.62 4.52
N HIS A 7 -0.05 -2.14 4.51
CA HIS A 7 -1.19 -1.46 3.92
C HIS A 7 -2.47 -1.60 4.74
N GLY A 8 -2.83 -0.57 5.44
CA GLY A 8 -4.09 -0.45 6.18
C GLY A 8 -4.57 1.00 6.28
N HIS A 9 -5.76 1.17 6.83
CA HIS A 9 -6.44 2.44 6.94
C HIS A 9 -6.96 2.67 8.36
N LEU A 10 -6.71 3.87 8.91
CA LEU A 10 -7.35 4.36 10.11
C LEU A 10 -8.67 5.03 9.73
N GLY A 11 -9.75 4.66 10.38
CA GLY A 11 -11.09 5.17 10.08
C GLY A 11 -11.82 4.37 9.01
N ASN A 12 -13.14 4.45 9.03
CA ASN A 12 -14.00 3.70 8.13
C ASN A 12 -13.91 4.22 6.69
N ILE A 13 -14.05 3.29 5.75
CA ILE A 13 -14.19 3.60 4.34
C ILE A 13 -15.70 3.70 4.04
N ASN A 14 -16.14 4.77 3.37
CA ASN A 14 -17.55 5.10 3.17
C ASN A 14 -18.45 3.97 2.66
N PHE A 15 -17.95 3.20 1.72
CA PHE A 15 -18.73 2.13 1.10
C PHE A 15 -18.58 0.78 1.83
N VAL A 16 -17.81 0.74 2.92
CA VAL A 16 -17.66 -0.45 3.77
C VAL A 16 -17.78 -0.06 5.25
N PRO A 17 -18.99 0.26 5.72
CA PRO A 17 -19.20 0.77 7.07
C PRO A 17 -19.27 -0.32 8.15
N PHE A 18 -19.13 -1.59 7.80
CA PHE A 18 -19.46 -2.71 8.70
C PHE A 18 -18.46 -2.95 9.82
N TRP A 19 -17.22 -2.50 9.64
CA TRP A 19 -16.15 -2.76 10.60
C TRP A 19 -15.67 -1.46 11.23
N ALA A 20 -15.69 -1.42 12.55
CA ALA A 20 -15.09 -0.31 13.28
C ALA A 20 -13.59 -0.26 12.99
N ALA A 21 -13.08 0.92 12.71
CA ALA A 21 -11.71 1.17 12.26
C ALA A 21 -11.02 2.29 13.05
N ASP A 22 -11.50 2.56 14.29
CA ASP A 22 -10.73 3.37 15.22
C ASP A 22 -9.42 2.68 15.64
N ALA A 23 -8.52 3.43 16.25
CA ALA A 23 -7.18 2.95 16.55
C ALA A 23 -7.18 1.75 17.52
N ASP A 24 -8.03 1.77 18.56
CA ASP A 24 -8.12 0.68 19.54
C ASP A 24 -8.61 -0.62 18.88
N ARG A 25 -9.58 -0.48 17.98
CA ARG A 25 -10.14 -1.63 17.28
C ARG A 25 -9.15 -2.22 16.27
N LEU A 26 -8.41 -1.37 15.56
CA LEU A 26 -7.33 -1.83 14.67
C LEU A 26 -6.20 -2.53 15.44
N ALA A 27 -5.85 -2.03 16.62
CA ALA A 27 -4.89 -2.72 17.50
C ALA A 27 -5.41 -4.09 17.97
N SER A 28 -6.72 -4.20 18.25
CA SER A 28 -7.36 -5.50 18.50
C SER A 28 -7.28 -6.44 17.30
N TYR A 29 -7.53 -5.94 16.10
CA TYR A 29 -7.43 -6.74 14.86
C TYR A 29 -6.00 -7.26 14.64
N CYS A 30 -4.99 -6.44 14.91
CA CYS A 30 -3.59 -6.90 14.89
C CYS A 30 -3.36 -8.09 15.81
N ARG A 31 -3.80 -7.98 17.06
CA ARG A 31 -3.66 -9.09 18.05
C ARG A 31 -4.42 -10.34 17.63
N GLU A 32 -5.67 -10.18 17.18
CA GLU A 32 -6.53 -11.28 16.74
C GLU A 32 -6.01 -12.01 15.49
N SER A 33 -5.30 -11.30 14.60
CA SER A 33 -4.78 -11.85 13.35
C SER A 33 -3.31 -12.26 13.41
N GLY A 34 -2.60 -11.98 14.51
CA GLY A 34 -1.17 -12.25 14.64
C GLY A 34 -0.26 -11.27 13.89
N VAL A 35 -0.81 -10.12 13.43
CA VAL A 35 -0.03 -9.05 12.80
C VAL A 35 0.72 -8.26 13.87
N ASN A 36 2.04 -8.19 13.77
CA ASN A 36 2.89 -7.52 14.76
C ASN A 36 2.94 -6.01 14.57
N LYS A 37 2.91 -5.54 13.32
CA LYS A 37 2.90 -4.12 12.95
C LYS A 37 1.96 -3.89 11.78
N LEU A 38 1.19 -2.80 11.83
CA LEU A 38 0.28 -2.36 10.79
C LEU A 38 0.65 -0.93 10.36
N CYS A 39 0.85 -0.73 9.07
CA CYS A 39 1.10 0.60 8.50
C CYS A 39 -0.20 1.21 8.01
N LEU A 40 -0.50 2.43 8.45
CA LEU A 40 -1.77 3.09 8.26
C LEU A 40 -1.66 4.37 7.43
N SER A 41 -2.67 4.63 6.62
CA SER A 41 -3.05 5.97 6.17
C SER A 41 -4.46 6.27 6.67
N ALA A 42 -4.76 7.52 7.05
CA ALA A 42 -6.11 7.84 7.52
C ALA A 42 -7.10 7.86 6.35
N SER A 43 -8.24 7.17 6.50
CA SER A 43 -9.35 7.23 5.53
C SER A 43 -9.87 8.66 5.36
N ARG A 44 -9.91 9.43 6.45
CA ARG A 44 -10.26 10.84 6.42
C ARG A 44 -9.34 11.65 5.48
N SER A 45 -8.03 11.41 5.51
CA SER A 45 -7.08 12.08 4.60
C SER A 45 -7.30 11.74 3.14
N ILE A 46 -7.81 10.56 2.84
CA ILE A 46 -8.02 10.10 1.47
C ILE A 46 -9.37 10.60 0.93
N MET A 47 -10.40 10.67 1.77
CA MET A 47 -11.79 10.83 1.31
C MET A 47 -12.41 12.18 1.65
N TYR A 48 -11.88 12.93 2.63
CA TYR A 48 -12.56 14.13 3.17
C TYR A 48 -11.62 15.32 3.32
N ASP A 49 -10.68 15.25 4.27
CA ASP A 49 -9.76 16.33 4.61
C ASP A 49 -8.37 15.77 4.90
N ILE A 50 -7.42 16.09 4.02
CA ILE A 50 -6.06 15.56 4.10
C ILE A 50 -5.41 15.94 5.43
N ARG A 51 -5.53 17.19 5.86
CA ARG A 51 -4.82 17.69 7.02
C ARG A 51 -5.41 17.19 8.33
N GLU A 52 -6.74 17.18 8.43
CA GLU A 52 -7.41 16.61 9.62
C GLU A 52 -7.11 15.12 9.76
N GLY A 53 -7.16 14.36 8.67
CA GLY A 53 -6.85 12.94 8.72
C GLY A 53 -5.36 12.66 9.01
N ASN A 54 -4.42 13.45 8.49
CA ASN A 54 -3.00 13.31 8.86
C ASN A 54 -2.78 13.60 10.35
N ALA A 55 -3.49 14.59 10.93
CA ALA A 55 -3.43 14.89 12.37
C ALA A 55 -4.08 13.78 13.22
N GLU A 56 -5.20 13.21 12.78
CA GLU A 56 -5.85 12.06 13.40
C GLU A 56 -4.90 10.86 13.45
N LEU A 57 -4.21 10.57 12.35
CA LEU A 57 -3.23 9.50 12.30
C LEU A 57 -2.04 9.78 13.23
N ASP A 58 -1.54 11.02 13.31
CA ASP A 58 -0.45 11.37 14.23
C ASP A 58 -0.81 11.08 15.69
N ALA A 59 -2.05 11.37 16.09
CA ALA A 59 -2.55 11.05 17.42
C ALA A 59 -2.62 9.54 17.66
N ALA A 60 -3.15 8.77 16.70
CA ALA A 60 -3.21 7.31 16.80
C ALA A 60 -1.82 6.67 16.89
N LEU A 61 -0.86 7.14 16.09
CA LEU A 61 0.52 6.65 16.12
C LEU A 61 1.22 6.91 17.46
N LYS A 62 0.90 8.01 18.14
CA LYS A 62 1.44 8.31 19.48
C LYS A 62 0.88 7.39 20.54
N ALA A 63 -0.38 6.98 20.40
CA ALA A 63 -1.09 6.15 21.39
C ALA A 63 -0.81 4.64 21.25
N HIS A 64 -0.46 4.15 20.07
CA HIS A 64 -0.36 2.72 19.77
C HIS A 64 1.01 2.35 19.19
N ASP A 65 1.68 1.40 19.81
CA ASP A 65 3.00 0.94 19.36
C ASP A 65 2.94 -0.03 18.18
N GLU A 66 1.79 -0.63 17.94
CA GLU A 66 1.56 -1.53 16.80
C GLU A 66 1.62 -0.83 15.45
N PHE A 67 1.49 0.51 15.41
CA PHE A 67 1.29 1.25 14.16
C PHE A 67 2.54 1.98 13.67
N TYR A 68 2.68 1.97 12.36
CA TYR A 68 3.40 2.94 11.56
C TYR A 68 2.42 3.73 10.69
N GLY A 69 2.85 4.84 10.10
CA GLY A 69 1.96 5.68 9.33
C GLY A 69 2.56 6.24 8.05
N TYR A 70 1.68 6.66 7.16
CA TYR A 70 1.98 7.39 5.94
C TYR A 70 1.26 8.73 5.93
N VAL A 71 1.98 9.79 5.63
CA VAL A 71 1.40 11.11 5.38
C VAL A 71 0.70 11.09 4.02
N VAL A 72 -0.57 11.44 3.97
CA VAL A 72 -1.29 11.59 2.71
C VAL A 72 -0.96 12.95 2.10
N VAL A 73 -0.58 12.97 0.82
CA VAL A 73 -0.25 14.18 0.06
C VAL A 73 -0.88 14.10 -1.33
N SER A 74 -1.41 15.23 -1.82
CA SER A 74 -2.05 15.29 -3.14
C SER A 74 -1.67 16.56 -3.91
N PRO A 75 -1.47 16.48 -5.24
CA PRO A 75 -1.31 17.66 -6.10
C PRO A 75 -2.57 18.52 -6.18
N THR A 76 -3.76 17.96 -5.92
CA THR A 76 -5.03 18.71 -5.86
C THR A 76 -5.15 19.56 -4.59
N PHE A 77 -4.34 19.27 -3.56
CA PHE A 77 -4.20 20.03 -2.32
C PHE A 77 -2.72 20.27 -2.00
N PRO A 78 -2.04 21.18 -2.74
CA PRO A 78 -0.59 21.39 -2.60
C PRO A 78 -0.13 21.77 -1.20
N GLU A 79 -0.98 22.41 -0.39
CA GLU A 79 -0.72 22.74 1.01
C GLU A 79 -0.52 21.50 1.90
N SER A 80 -0.95 20.32 1.46
CA SER A 80 -0.65 19.04 2.13
C SER A 80 0.84 18.73 2.19
N LEU A 81 1.67 19.38 1.37
CA LEU A 81 3.13 19.32 1.48
C LEU A 81 3.67 19.80 2.84
N LYS A 82 2.93 20.66 3.55
CA LYS A 82 3.30 21.12 4.89
C LYS A 82 3.31 19.98 5.90
N ASP A 83 2.45 18.98 5.69
CA ASP A 83 2.30 17.82 6.57
C ASP A 83 3.48 16.84 6.47
N LEU A 84 4.36 16.99 5.48
CA LEU A 84 5.64 16.27 5.45
C LEU A 84 6.49 16.54 6.70
N SER A 85 6.18 17.58 7.46
CA SER A 85 6.78 17.83 8.78
C SER A 85 6.61 16.65 9.73
N TYR A 86 5.50 15.89 9.65
CA TYR A 86 5.28 14.69 10.46
C TYR A 86 6.38 13.64 10.29
N LEU A 87 6.98 13.50 9.12
CA LEU A 87 8.11 12.58 8.90
C LEU A 87 9.34 12.92 9.78
N LYS A 88 9.42 14.17 10.27
CA LYS A 88 10.50 14.63 11.16
C LYS A 88 10.11 14.59 12.62
N THR A 89 8.86 14.97 12.93
CA THR A 89 8.36 15.17 14.31
C THR A 89 7.87 13.88 14.96
N ASN A 90 7.38 12.91 14.17
CA ASN A 90 6.94 11.61 14.67
C ASN A 90 7.60 10.48 13.88
N LYS A 91 8.52 9.78 14.53
CA LYS A 91 9.32 8.70 13.91
C LYS A 91 8.51 7.47 13.48
N LYS A 92 7.24 7.37 13.87
CA LYS A 92 6.33 6.32 13.40
C LYS A 92 5.78 6.60 11.99
N PHE A 93 5.80 7.84 11.50
CA PHE A 93 5.60 8.10 10.07
C PHE A 93 6.81 7.63 9.27
N ARG A 94 6.57 6.77 8.27
CA ARG A 94 7.62 6.12 7.49
C ARG A 94 7.71 6.59 6.04
N GLY A 95 6.69 7.27 5.55
CA GLY A 95 6.63 7.74 4.17
C GLY A 95 5.32 8.44 3.86
N VAL A 96 4.93 8.40 2.59
CA VAL A 96 3.72 9.04 2.10
C VAL A 96 2.76 8.03 1.46
N LYS A 97 1.45 8.27 1.55
CA LYS A 97 0.41 7.61 0.75
C LYS A 97 0.00 8.53 -0.39
N ILE A 98 -0.10 7.97 -1.57
CA ILE A 98 -0.51 8.65 -2.80
C ILE A 98 -1.72 7.92 -3.36
N HIS A 99 -2.84 8.64 -3.56
CA HIS A 99 -4.11 8.05 -3.96
C HIS A 99 -4.76 8.82 -5.12
N PRO A 100 -4.26 8.67 -6.38
CA PRO A 100 -4.73 9.44 -7.52
C PRO A 100 -6.23 9.28 -7.79
N ASP A 101 -6.76 8.03 -7.71
CA ASP A 101 -8.16 7.75 -8.05
C ASP A 101 -9.15 8.50 -7.12
N TYR A 102 -8.95 8.49 -5.80
CA TYR A 102 -9.84 9.21 -4.87
C TYR A 102 -9.59 10.71 -4.82
N HIS A 103 -8.36 11.14 -5.08
CA HIS A 103 -8.05 12.56 -5.16
C HIS A 103 -8.35 13.18 -6.53
N GLY A 104 -8.87 12.39 -7.48
CA GLY A 104 -9.37 12.87 -8.76
C GLY A 104 -8.30 13.44 -9.69
N TYR A 105 -7.08 12.90 -9.70
CA TYR A 105 -6.03 13.34 -10.61
C TYR A 105 -5.34 12.19 -11.32
N ASP A 106 -5.15 12.32 -12.62
CA ASP A 106 -4.39 11.35 -13.41
C ASP A 106 -2.88 11.56 -13.22
N LEU A 107 -2.22 10.52 -12.71
CA LEU A 107 -0.78 10.51 -12.48
C LEU A 107 0.04 10.63 -13.78
N SER A 108 -0.55 10.27 -14.92
CA SER A 108 0.10 10.37 -16.23
C SER A 108 0.13 11.80 -16.78
N VAL A 109 -0.69 12.71 -16.25
CA VAL A 109 -0.67 14.12 -16.64
C VAL A 109 0.64 14.76 -16.20
N PRO A 110 1.36 15.48 -17.11
CA PRO A 110 2.73 15.94 -16.83
C PRO A 110 2.88 16.82 -15.58
N SER A 111 1.89 17.65 -15.23
CA SER A 111 1.92 18.46 -14.00
C SER A 111 1.88 17.62 -12.74
N ASN A 112 0.97 16.64 -12.70
CA ASN A 112 0.80 15.71 -11.59
C ASN A 112 2.01 14.80 -11.43
N PHE A 113 2.51 14.28 -12.55
CA PHE A 113 3.73 13.48 -12.57
C PHE A 113 4.92 14.25 -11.97
N ARG A 114 5.14 15.51 -12.43
CA ARG A 114 6.23 16.35 -11.89
C ARG A 114 6.07 16.64 -10.40
N PHE A 115 4.84 16.89 -9.94
CA PHE A 115 4.58 17.10 -8.51
C PHE A 115 4.99 15.86 -7.70
N VAL A 116 4.54 14.68 -8.12
CA VAL A 116 4.85 13.42 -7.43
C VAL A 116 6.34 13.08 -7.54
N ASP A 117 6.98 13.27 -8.70
CA ASP A 117 8.43 13.08 -8.87
C ASP A 117 9.24 13.98 -7.90
N ALA A 118 8.83 15.22 -7.73
CA ALA A 118 9.46 16.14 -6.77
C ALA A 118 9.20 15.77 -5.31
N LEU A 119 8.01 15.23 -4.99
CA LEU A 119 7.65 14.72 -3.67
C LEU A 119 8.52 13.51 -3.31
N LEU A 120 8.69 12.56 -4.23
CA LEU A 120 9.48 11.34 -4.00
C LEU A 120 10.93 11.63 -3.64
N LYS A 121 11.52 12.70 -4.19
CA LYS A 121 12.89 13.13 -3.84
C LYS A 121 13.04 13.59 -2.37
N LYS A 122 11.94 13.89 -1.70
CA LYS A 122 11.90 14.41 -0.32
C LYS A 122 11.41 13.37 0.70
N THR A 123 11.05 12.17 0.25
CA THR A 123 10.44 11.14 1.09
C THR A 123 11.21 9.82 1.05
N PRO A 124 11.34 9.09 2.16
CA PRO A 124 12.09 7.83 2.19
C PRO A 124 11.36 6.70 1.46
N MET A 125 10.01 6.73 1.47
CA MET A 125 9.19 5.76 0.77
C MET A 125 7.81 6.32 0.41
N ALA A 126 7.14 5.69 -0.54
CA ALA A 126 5.77 5.99 -0.92
C ALA A 126 4.96 4.71 -1.16
N LEU A 127 3.74 4.66 -0.61
CA LEU A 127 2.72 3.67 -0.94
C LEU A 127 1.74 4.31 -1.93
N PHE A 128 1.69 3.77 -3.14
CA PHE A 128 0.74 4.20 -4.17
C PHE A 128 -0.50 3.30 -4.17
N HIS A 129 -1.67 3.92 -4.16
CA HIS A 129 -2.84 3.24 -4.70
C HIS A 129 -2.59 2.97 -6.19
N THR A 130 -2.75 1.74 -6.63
CA THR A 130 -2.67 1.38 -8.05
C THR A 130 -4.09 1.13 -8.54
N SER A 131 -4.47 1.78 -9.64
CA SER A 131 -5.81 1.61 -10.21
C SER A 131 -6.10 0.13 -10.47
N CYS A 132 -7.10 -0.39 -9.80
CA CYS A 132 -7.39 -1.81 -9.73
C CYS A 132 -8.85 -2.15 -10.06
N MET A 133 -9.71 -1.15 -10.23
CA MET A 133 -11.11 -1.31 -10.57
C MET A 133 -11.38 -0.83 -12.00
N PRO A 134 -12.37 -1.43 -12.69
CA PRO A 134 -12.85 -0.92 -13.96
C PRO A 134 -13.34 0.52 -13.84
N GLY A 135 -13.02 1.35 -14.83
CA GLY A 135 -13.38 2.77 -14.82
C GLY A 135 -12.46 3.67 -13.98
N THR A 136 -11.53 3.10 -13.21
CA THR A 136 -10.40 3.82 -12.62
C THR A 136 -9.19 3.69 -13.53
N GLY A 137 -8.25 4.61 -13.48
CA GLY A 137 -7.10 4.57 -14.40
C GLY A 137 -6.09 5.66 -14.11
N PHE A 138 -6.30 6.40 -13.03
CA PHE A 138 -5.48 7.56 -12.69
C PHE A 138 -4.10 7.20 -12.09
N SER A 139 -3.91 5.93 -11.73
CA SER A 139 -2.66 5.44 -11.15
C SER A 139 -2.17 4.16 -11.84
N PRO A 140 -1.80 4.20 -13.12
CA PRO A 140 -1.35 3.03 -13.85
C PRO A 140 0.02 2.56 -13.35
N PHE A 141 0.20 1.25 -13.19
CA PHE A 141 1.43 0.66 -12.66
C PHE A 141 2.67 1.02 -13.49
N ALA A 142 2.55 1.13 -14.80
CA ALA A 142 3.65 1.55 -15.67
C ALA A 142 4.21 2.93 -15.31
N THR A 143 3.32 3.88 -14.97
CA THR A 143 3.70 5.23 -14.53
C THR A 143 4.39 5.19 -13.15
N ILE A 144 3.89 4.35 -12.23
CA ILE A 144 4.53 4.15 -10.93
C ILE A 144 5.94 3.55 -11.11
N ALA A 145 6.09 2.58 -12.00
CA ALA A 145 7.39 1.99 -12.31
C ALA A 145 8.38 2.99 -12.94
N GLU A 146 7.88 3.92 -13.76
CA GLU A 146 8.70 5.01 -14.28
C GLU A 146 9.17 5.95 -13.15
N LEU A 147 8.26 6.35 -12.26
CA LEU A 147 8.61 7.13 -11.08
C LEU A 147 9.67 6.43 -10.21
N ALA A 148 9.57 5.11 -10.07
CA ALA A 148 10.56 4.32 -9.33
C ALA A 148 11.95 4.37 -9.99
N ARG A 149 12.03 4.25 -11.32
CA ARG A 149 13.30 4.36 -12.05
C ARG A 149 13.94 5.75 -11.90
N ARG A 150 13.13 6.80 -11.89
CA ARG A 150 13.59 8.19 -11.72
C ARG A 150 14.04 8.52 -10.30
N ASN A 151 13.52 7.78 -9.30
CA ASN A 151 13.77 8.02 -7.88
C ASN A 151 14.39 6.80 -7.17
N PRO A 152 15.59 6.34 -7.57
CA PRO A 152 16.15 5.07 -7.11
C PRO A 152 16.47 5.03 -5.60
N LYS A 153 16.50 6.18 -4.93
CA LYS A 153 16.72 6.28 -3.47
C LYS A 153 15.42 6.15 -2.67
N THR A 154 14.26 6.39 -3.29
CA THR A 154 12.95 6.30 -2.66
C THR A 154 12.39 4.89 -2.87
N LYS A 155 11.95 4.26 -1.80
CA LYS A 155 11.31 2.94 -1.86
C LYS A 155 9.85 3.12 -2.22
N ILE A 156 9.36 2.36 -3.19
CA ILE A 156 8.00 2.51 -3.72
C ILE A 156 7.26 1.18 -3.60
N VAL A 157 6.04 1.24 -3.07
CA VAL A 157 5.11 0.12 -3.05
C VAL A 157 3.91 0.48 -3.90
N ALA A 158 3.58 -0.38 -4.86
CA ALA A 158 2.37 -0.31 -5.65
C ALA A 158 1.34 -1.28 -5.07
N ALA A 159 0.20 -0.75 -4.66
CA ALA A 159 -0.86 -1.51 -4.01
C ALA A 159 -1.58 -2.47 -4.97
N HIS A 160 -2.32 -3.42 -4.40
CA HIS A 160 -3.30 -4.27 -5.08
C HIS A 160 -2.70 -5.14 -6.20
N GLY A 161 -1.54 -5.76 -5.95
CA GLY A 161 -0.90 -6.64 -6.92
C GLY A 161 -0.59 -5.94 -8.26
N ALA A 162 -0.24 -4.65 -8.23
CA ALA A 162 -0.02 -3.82 -9.41
C ALA A 162 -1.27 -3.58 -10.27
N GLY A 163 -2.47 -3.65 -9.68
CA GLY A 163 -3.74 -3.34 -10.37
C GLY A 163 -4.39 -4.55 -11.04
N LEU A 164 -4.84 -5.51 -10.25
CA LEU A 164 -5.41 -6.79 -10.70
C LEU A 164 -6.60 -6.70 -11.67
N PHE A 165 -7.41 -5.65 -11.59
CA PHE A 165 -8.61 -5.47 -12.42
C PHE A 165 -8.48 -4.33 -13.43
N GLN A 166 -7.29 -3.83 -13.68
CA GLN A 166 -7.04 -2.60 -14.44
C GLN A 166 -7.58 -2.62 -15.87
N ASN A 167 -7.70 -3.78 -16.49
CA ASN A 167 -8.12 -3.87 -17.89
C ASN A 167 -9.63 -3.75 -18.11
N GLY A 168 -10.44 -3.60 -17.10
CA GLY A 168 -11.82 -3.13 -17.11
C GLY A 168 -12.82 -3.74 -18.06
N ASN A 169 -12.49 -4.81 -18.77
CA ASN A 169 -13.41 -5.48 -19.67
C ASN A 169 -14.40 -6.36 -18.89
N TYR A 170 -15.65 -6.22 -19.20
CA TYR A 170 -16.67 -7.12 -18.64
C TYR A 170 -16.69 -8.46 -19.41
N PRO A 171 -16.78 -9.60 -18.74
CA PRO A 171 -16.71 -9.81 -17.28
C PRO A 171 -15.31 -9.49 -16.73
N PHE A 172 -15.27 -8.90 -15.52
CA PHE A 172 -14.03 -8.45 -14.89
C PHE A 172 -13.19 -9.62 -14.41
N PHE A 173 -12.26 -10.04 -15.21
CA PHE A 173 -11.30 -11.08 -14.82
C PHE A 173 -10.08 -10.45 -14.14
N PRO A 174 -9.73 -10.88 -12.93
CA PRO A 174 -8.47 -10.50 -12.32
C PRO A 174 -7.30 -10.99 -13.20
N ASN A 175 -6.33 -10.12 -13.41
CA ASN A 175 -5.15 -10.45 -14.20
C ASN A 175 -3.93 -9.67 -13.71
N LEU A 176 -2.75 -10.13 -14.06
CA LEU A 176 -1.47 -9.52 -13.72
C LEU A 176 -0.79 -8.86 -14.93
N ASN A 177 -1.54 -8.52 -15.96
CA ASN A 177 -0.99 -7.99 -17.21
C ASN A 177 -0.16 -6.72 -17.00
N SER A 178 -0.55 -5.87 -16.06
CA SER A 178 0.22 -4.66 -15.73
C SER A 178 1.57 -5.00 -15.10
N LEU A 179 1.58 -5.95 -14.19
CA LEU A 179 2.81 -6.45 -13.57
C LEU A 179 3.71 -7.14 -14.59
N GLU A 180 3.16 -8.05 -15.39
CA GLU A 180 3.87 -8.80 -16.43
C GLU A 180 4.59 -7.86 -17.41
N ARG A 181 3.89 -6.88 -17.98
CA ARG A 181 4.48 -5.90 -18.91
C ARG A 181 5.64 -5.09 -18.32
N VAL A 182 5.63 -4.83 -17.01
CA VAL A 182 6.72 -4.12 -16.34
C VAL A 182 7.84 -5.09 -15.98
N ALA A 183 7.50 -6.31 -15.52
CA ALA A 183 8.46 -7.35 -15.17
C ALA A 183 9.30 -7.79 -16.37
N ASP A 184 8.69 -7.91 -17.56
CA ASP A 184 9.38 -8.22 -18.81
C ASP A 184 10.50 -7.22 -19.17
N LYS A 185 10.34 -5.97 -18.72
CA LYS A 185 11.34 -4.90 -18.89
C LYS A 185 12.31 -4.76 -17.71
N GLY A 186 12.17 -5.62 -16.71
CA GLY A 186 12.86 -5.56 -15.44
C GLY A 186 12.20 -4.62 -14.42
N LEU A 187 11.81 -5.18 -13.28
CA LEU A 187 11.30 -4.40 -12.15
C LEU A 187 12.41 -3.51 -11.56
N PRO A 188 12.12 -2.23 -11.28
CA PRO A 188 13.06 -1.37 -10.55
C PRO A 188 13.39 -1.96 -9.17
N LYS A 189 14.65 -1.95 -8.78
CA LYS A 189 15.12 -2.54 -7.49
C LYS A 189 14.47 -1.92 -6.25
N ASN A 190 13.90 -0.73 -6.38
CA ASN A 190 13.23 0.04 -5.33
C ASN A 190 11.70 0.01 -5.45
N LEU A 191 11.14 -0.92 -6.24
CA LEU A 191 9.70 -1.08 -6.43
C LEU A 191 9.24 -2.45 -5.91
N TRP A 192 8.20 -2.42 -5.08
CA TRP A 192 7.49 -3.60 -4.57
C TRP A 192 6.02 -3.54 -4.94
N VAL A 193 5.36 -4.69 -4.93
CA VAL A 193 3.90 -4.81 -5.00
C VAL A 193 3.40 -5.43 -3.71
N ASP A 194 2.26 -4.97 -3.21
CA ASP A 194 1.66 -5.56 -2.02
C ASP A 194 0.61 -6.63 -2.35
N THR A 195 0.23 -7.40 -1.34
CA THR A 195 -0.79 -8.45 -1.42
C THR A 195 -2.20 -7.94 -1.10
N ALA A 196 -2.42 -6.61 -1.03
CA ALA A 196 -3.64 -6.01 -0.53
C ALA A 196 -4.92 -6.52 -1.21
N HIS A 197 -5.97 -6.47 -0.52
CA HIS A 197 -7.19 -7.26 -0.41
C HIS A 197 -7.83 -7.79 -1.71
N TYR A 198 -7.63 -7.17 -2.86
CA TYR A 198 -8.20 -7.63 -4.13
C TYR A 198 -7.77 -9.06 -4.53
N LEU A 199 -6.64 -9.52 -4.02
CA LEU A 199 -6.20 -10.92 -4.18
C LEU A 199 -7.20 -11.92 -3.55
N LEU A 200 -7.95 -11.50 -2.53
CA LEU A 200 -8.99 -12.34 -1.90
C LEU A 200 -10.18 -12.62 -2.81
N TYR A 201 -10.40 -11.80 -3.82
CA TYR A 201 -11.50 -11.94 -4.79
C TYR A 201 -11.05 -12.59 -6.10
N ALA A 202 -9.77 -12.90 -6.20
CA ALA A 202 -9.20 -13.54 -7.37
C ALA A 202 -9.17 -15.07 -7.21
N TYR A 203 -8.78 -15.77 -8.26
CA TYR A 203 -8.58 -17.21 -8.16
C TYR A 203 -7.35 -17.54 -7.29
N PRO A 204 -7.35 -18.67 -6.55
CA PRO A 204 -6.36 -18.95 -5.49
C PRO A 204 -4.89 -18.89 -5.95
N THR A 205 -4.62 -19.20 -7.21
CA THR A 205 -3.24 -19.24 -7.75
C THR A 205 -2.71 -17.86 -8.18
N ILE A 206 -3.50 -16.79 -8.08
CA ILE A 206 -3.07 -15.46 -8.52
C ILE A 206 -1.87 -14.95 -7.73
N LEU A 207 -1.83 -15.21 -6.42
CA LEU A 207 -0.72 -14.81 -5.57
C LEU A 207 0.57 -15.56 -5.95
N GLN A 208 0.47 -16.87 -6.22
CA GLN A 208 1.61 -17.64 -6.72
C GLN A 208 2.13 -17.08 -8.04
N LYS A 209 1.21 -16.77 -8.98
CA LYS A 209 1.60 -16.14 -10.26
C LYS A 209 2.27 -14.79 -10.04
N MET A 210 1.78 -13.96 -9.12
CA MET A 210 2.38 -12.67 -8.79
C MET A 210 3.81 -12.83 -8.26
N VAL A 211 4.03 -13.79 -7.35
CA VAL A 211 5.36 -14.09 -6.82
C VAL A 211 6.29 -14.64 -7.90
N ASN A 212 5.79 -15.48 -8.80
CA ASN A 212 6.58 -16.01 -9.92
C ASN A 212 7.00 -14.90 -10.90
N LEU A 213 6.15 -13.89 -11.13
CA LEU A 213 6.46 -12.76 -12.03
C LEU A 213 7.39 -11.73 -11.39
N ALA A 214 7.14 -11.37 -10.13
CA ALA A 214 7.87 -10.31 -9.45
C ALA A 214 9.12 -10.80 -8.73
N GLY A 215 9.14 -12.05 -8.29
CA GLY A 215 10.07 -12.59 -7.32
C GLY A 215 9.71 -12.18 -5.88
N ALA A 216 9.97 -13.06 -4.91
CA ALA A 216 9.66 -12.81 -3.50
C ALA A 216 10.36 -11.54 -2.93
N ASP A 217 11.46 -11.12 -3.53
CA ASP A 217 12.18 -9.89 -3.15
C ASP A 217 11.41 -8.60 -3.49
N HIS A 218 10.39 -8.67 -4.34
CA HIS A 218 9.56 -7.57 -4.80
C HIS A 218 8.09 -7.66 -4.35
N VAL A 219 7.73 -8.63 -3.50
CA VAL A 219 6.39 -8.78 -2.95
C VAL A 219 6.42 -8.49 -1.45
N VAL A 220 5.43 -7.74 -0.95
CA VAL A 220 5.34 -7.39 0.47
C VAL A 220 3.91 -7.62 0.98
N PHE A 221 3.80 -8.12 2.21
CA PHE A 221 2.52 -8.37 2.84
C PHE A 221 1.75 -7.07 3.08
N GLY A 222 0.50 -7.03 2.62
CA GLY A 222 -0.45 -5.96 2.85
C GLY A 222 -1.87 -6.50 2.78
N THR A 223 -2.78 -5.96 3.57
CA THR A 223 -4.17 -6.46 3.62
C THR A 223 -5.22 -5.45 3.20
N ASP A 224 -4.90 -4.16 3.20
CA ASP A 224 -5.87 -3.08 3.02
C ASP A 224 -6.94 -3.07 4.14
N ALA A 225 -6.53 -3.52 5.33
CA ALA A 225 -7.41 -3.52 6.50
C ALA A 225 -7.96 -2.10 6.78
N PRO A 226 -9.22 -1.96 7.24
CA PRO A 226 -10.08 -2.98 7.83
C PRO A 226 -11.25 -3.44 6.94
N LEU A 227 -11.16 -3.42 5.64
CA LEU A 227 -12.28 -3.63 4.72
C LEU A 227 -13.17 -4.83 5.09
N GLN A 228 -12.60 -5.91 5.62
CA GLN A 228 -13.29 -7.13 6.04
C GLN A 228 -12.91 -7.56 7.48
N GLY A 229 -12.43 -6.62 8.28
CA GLY A 229 -12.02 -6.87 9.67
C GLY A 229 -10.82 -7.83 9.83
N PRO A 230 -10.66 -8.46 11.00
CA PRO A 230 -9.48 -9.29 11.29
C PRO A 230 -9.43 -10.58 10.47
N MET A 231 -10.58 -11.05 9.95
CA MET A 231 -10.61 -12.24 9.09
C MET A 231 -9.84 -12.04 7.80
N GLN A 232 -9.92 -10.85 7.21
CA GLN A 232 -9.17 -10.48 6.01
C GLN A 232 -7.66 -10.64 6.25
N MET A 233 -7.17 -10.14 7.39
CA MET A 233 -5.76 -10.19 7.74
C MET A 233 -5.27 -11.64 7.90
N ARG A 234 -6.05 -12.49 8.59
CA ARG A 234 -5.75 -13.92 8.75
C ARG A 234 -5.76 -14.64 7.41
N PHE A 235 -6.80 -14.42 6.61
CA PHE A 235 -6.95 -15.09 5.33
C PHE A 235 -5.81 -14.76 4.36
N MET A 236 -5.36 -13.50 4.35
CA MET A 236 -4.19 -13.11 3.56
C MET A 236 -2.92 -13.78 4.07
N ALA A 237 -2.74 -13.91 5.38
CA ALA A 237 -1.60 -14.62 5.94
C ALA A 237 -1.61 -16.10 5.52
N GLU A 238 -2.76 -16.78 5.57
CA GLU A 238 -2.91 -18.16 5.12
C GLU A 238 -2.62 -18.32 3.61
N LEU A 239 -3.01 -17.35 2.78
CA LEU A 239 -2.66 -17.35 1.36
C LEU A 239 -1.15 -17.28 1.13
N VAL A 240 -0.44 -16.45 1.89
CA VAL A 240 1.03 -16.37 1.80
C VAL A 240 1.68 -17.66 2.32
N GLU A 241 1.16 -18.23 3.42
CA GLU A 241 1.66 -19.52 3.92
C GLU A 241 1.48 -20.67 2.91
N SER A 242 0.41 -20.63 2.12
CA SER A 242 0.11 -21.66 1.10
C SER A 242 0.97 -21.59 -0.16
N LEU A 243 1.82 -20.56 -0.31
CA LEU A 243 2.69 -20.41 -1.47
C LEU A 243 3.70 -21.57 -1.57
N ASP A 244 3.87 -22.08 -2.78
CA ASP A 244 4.92 -23.04 -3.11
C ASP A 244 6.25 -22.31 -3.37
N VAL A 245 6.84 -21.84 -2.30
CA VAL A 245 8.15 -21.16 -2.27
C VAL A 245 8.91 -21.56 -1.00
N PRO A 246 10.26 -21.46 -0.99
CA PRO A 246 11.04 -21.66 0.23
C PRO A 246 10.59 -20.78 1.39
N GLU A 247 10.69 -21.28 2.61
CA GLU A 247 10.30 -20.54 3.83
C GLU A 247 10.96 -19.16 3.94
N ARG A 248 12.23 -19.05 3.59
CA ARG A 248 12.96 -17.77 3.50
C ARG A 248 12.28 -16.73 2.59
N ASP A 249 11.56 -17.17 1.57
CA ASP A 249 10.87 -16.29 0.62
C ASP A 249 9.51 -15.87 1.18
N LYS A 250 8.82 -16.74 1.93
CA LYS A 250 7.65 -16.35 2.74
C LYS A 250 8.03 -15.30 3.79
N GLU A 251 9.16 -15.49 4.50
CA GLU A 251 9.68 -14.48 5.44
C GLU A 251 9.95 -13.12 4.76
N LYS A 252 10.46 -13.10 3.52
CA LYS A 252 10.63 -11.85 2.77
C LYS A 252 9.29 -11.15 2.57
N ILE A 253 8.28 -11.89 2.15
CA ILE A 253 6.93 -11.35 1.92
C ILE A 253 6.33 -10.85 3.24
N PHE A 254 6.35 -11.65 4.30
CA PHE A 254 5.72 -11.34 5.57
C PHE A 254 6.33 -10.14 6.30
N TYR A 255 7.67 -10.00 6.30
CA TYR A 255 8.28 -8.94 7.11
C TYR A 255 9.62 -8.39 6.61
N ARG A 256 10.51 -9.19 5.99
CA ARG A 256 11.86 -8.71 5.67
C ARG A 256 11.86 -7.58 4.63
N ASN A 257 11.00 -7.67 3.62
CA ASN A 257 10.82 -6.60 2.64
C ASN A 257 10.22 -5.35 3.30
N ALA A 258 9.21 -5.51 4.17
CA ALA A 258 8.64 -4.40 4.92
C ALA A 258 9.68 -3.72 5.83
N GLU A 259 10.53 -4.47 6.54
CA GLU A 259 11.65 -3.92 7.31
C GLU A 259 12.60 -3.07 6.45
N LYS A 260 12.96 -3.58 5.27
CA LYS A 260 13.79 -2.87 4.30
C LYS A 260 13.11 -1.60 3.78
N ILE A 261 11.82 -1.68 3.44
CA ILE A 261 11.03 -0.56 2.91
C ILE A 261 10.89 0.53 3.96
N LEU A 262 10.49 0.16 5.17
CA LEU A 262 10.22 1.09 6.28
C LEU A 262 11.50 1.59 6.98
N GLY A 263 12.63 0.94 6.77
CA GLY A 263 13.88 1.26 7.47
C GLY A 263 13.79 0.96 8.97
N VAL A 264 13.17 -0.16 9.33
CA VAL A 264 13.02 -0.61 10.73
C VAL A 264 13.62 -2.01 10.90
N LYS A 265 13.90 -2.35 12.15
CA LYS A 265 14.07 -3.75 12.60
C LYS A 265 12.92 -3.97 13.57
N ALA A 266 11.97 -4.79 13.21
CA ALA A 266 10.81 -5.06 14.04
C ALA A 266 11.05 -6.25 14.96
#